data_03237f7e4ed17006caae7abd42815bf8
#
_entry.id   03237f7e4ed17006caae7abd42815bf8
#
_cell.length_a   1.000
_cell.length_b   1.000
_cell.length_c   1.000
_cell.angle_alpha   90.00
_cell.angle_beta   90.00
_cell.angle_gamma   90.00
#
_symmetry.space_group_name_H-M   'P 1'
#
loop_
_entity.id
_entity.type
_entity.pdbx_description
1 polymer ?
#
loop_
_entity_poly.entity_id
_entity_poly.type
_entity_poly.pdbx_seq_one_letter_code
_entity_poly.pdbx_strand_id
1 'polypeptide(L)'
;FVTRRRGGGQNATTTIHAVELNAPDEEHLVYERDGDVELTDDPGTLAYMEGPNGGRVVRTSTDGTHVFLTGTQYFENPDQDAPRPFADRVEIATGDTERIWQSSDDIYESIGTVVDRDMTEMIVARQGPTLYPNQYSVNLATGEDRQVTFNEDPTPEITGAHRERFMVRRPDGFESVVEVTMPVGWETGDPAPPAMFWFYPREYDDQESYDERARTYNKNAFPSFGTRSMEYLVRLGYAVVEPDAPIVGPQGRMNDNYEHDLRNNLAAVIDELDRREIIDRQRLGLGGHSYGAFSTVNAMVHTPFFKAGIAGDGNYNRTLTPMAFQSERRLLWEARDVYLSMSP
;
A
#
# COMPACT_ATOMS: atom_id res chain seq x y z
N PHE A 1 -13.68 13.70 24.99
CA PHE A 1 -14.05 13.71 23.57
C PHE A 1 -15.17 12.71 23.30
N VAL A 2 -16.14 13.11 22.46
CA VAL A 2 -17.30 12.29 22.09
C VAL A 2 -17.25 12.03 20.59
N THR A 3 -17.22 10.76 20.21
CA THR A 3 -17.29 10.35 18.80
C THR A 3 -18.75 10.06 18.44
N ARG A 4 -19.21 10.65 17.35
CA ARG A 4 -20.52 10.36 16.77
C ARG A 4 -20.36 9.84 15.36
N ARG A 5 -21.18 8.86 14.99
CA ARG A 5 -21.24 8.30 13.64
C ARG A 5 -22.66 8.40 13.12
N ARG A 6 -22.85 9.07 11.98
CA ARG A 6 -24.12 9.16 11.28
C ARG A 6 -24.05 8.36 9.99
N GLY A 7 -25.11 7.62 9.67
CA GLY A 7 -25.15 6.77 8.49
C GLY A 7 -24.56 5.39 8.72
N GLY A 8 -24.43 4.61 7.65
CA GLY A 8 -23.91 3.24 7.66
C GLY A 8 -23.09 2.95 6.39
N GLY A 9 -22.17 1.98 6.49
CA GLY A 9 -21.28 1.63 5.38
C GLY A 9 -20.30 2.74 5.01
N GLN A 10 -20.04 2.88 3.72
CA GLN A 10 -19.15 3.92 3.18
C GLN A 10 -19.71 5.34 3.31
N ASN A 11 -21.03 5.53 3.46
CA ASN A 11 -21.67 6.85 3.59
C ASN A 11 -21.81 7.29 5.06
N ALA A 12 -20.96 6.82 5.95
CA ALA A 12 -21.02 7.18 7.37
C ALA A 12 -20.07 8.34 7.67
N THR A 13 -20.63 9.50 8.06
CA THR A 13 -19.85 10.63 8.60
C THR A 13 -19.45 10.34 10.04
N THR A 14 -18.18 10.48 10.36
CA THR A 14 -17.65 10.41 11.73
C THR A 14 -17.26 11.80 12.19
N THR A 15 -17.83 12.26 13.32
CA THR A 15 -17.46 13.52 13.97
C THR A 15 -16.91 13.24 15.36
N ILE A 16 -15.94 14.06 15.79
CA ILE A 16 -15.42 14.05 17.15
C ILE A 16 -15.55 15.44 17.74
N HIS A 17 -16.21 15.52 18.87
CA HIS A 17 -16.46 16.75 19.59
C HIS A 17 -15.68 16.77 20.91
N ALA A 18 -15.06 17.89 21.21
CA ALA A 18 -14.61 18.19 22.56
C ALA A 18 -15.81 18.66 23.38
N VAL A 19 -15.97 18.12 24.58
CA VAL A 19 -17.06 18.42 25.49
C VAL A 19 -16.46 18.75 26.86
N GLU A 20 -16.83 19.89 27.43
CA GLU A 20 -16.40 20.23 28.76
C GLU A 20 -17.24 19.48 29.81
N LEU A 21 -16.60 18.80 30.77
CA LEU A 21 -17.31 17.97 31.75
C LEU A 21 -18.24 18.79 32.67
N ASN A 22 -17.89 20.07 32.93
CA ASN A 22 -18.67 20.94 33.77
C ASN A 22 -19.74 21.74 33.00
N ALA A 23 -19.67 21.73 31.66
CA ALA A 23 -20.60 22.38 30.77
C ALA A 23 -20.90 21.46 29.56
N PRO A 24 -21.58 20.31 29.76
CA PRO A 24 -21.72 19.28 28.74
C PRO A 24 -22.59 19.71 27.53
N ASP A 25 -23.26 20.84 27.62
CA ASP A 25 -23.99 21.44 26.51
C ASP A 25 -23.07 22.27 25.58
N GLU A 26 -21.84 22.56 26.00
CA GLU A 26 -20.84 23.27 25.20
C GLU A 26 -19.97 22.21 24.46
N GLU A 27 -20.25 22.05 23.17
CA GLU A 27 -19.58 21.13 22.31
C GLU A 27 -18.84 21.86 21.20
N HIS A 28 -17.57 21.50 20.97
CA HIS A 28 -16.75 22.04 19.89
C HIS A 28 -16.39 20.90 18.91
N LEU A 29 -16.74 21.07 17.65
CA LEU A 29 -16.33 20.12 16.60
C LEU A 29 -14.83 20.25 16.36
N VAL A 30 -14.08 19.18 16.57
CA VAL A 30 -12.61 19.14 16.39
C VAL A 30 -12.17 18.23 15.24
N TYR A 31 -13.08 17.41 14.74
CA TYR A 31 -12.78 16.48 13.64
C TYR A 31 -14.07 16.04 12.95
N GLU A 32 -14.03 16.04 11.62
CA GLU A 32 -15.07 15.45 10.78
C GLU A 32 -14.42 14.70 9.60
N ARG A 33 -14.96 13.52 9.30
CA ARG A 33 -14.55 12.73 8.16
C ARG A 33 -15.75 11.98 7.60
N ASP A 34 -16.01 12.14 6.33
CA ASP A 34 -16.95 11.33 5.60
C ASP A 34 -16.34 9.97 5.28
N GLY A 35 -17.17 8.92 5.27
CA GLY A 35 -16.69 7.57 5.01
C GLY A 35 -16.34 7.30 3.53
N ASP A 36 -16.82 8.17 2.64
CA ASP A 36 -16.57 8.22 1.21
C ASP A 36 -15.62 9.36 0.80
N VAL A 37 -14.93 9.99 1.79
CA VAL A 37 -13.92 11.00 1.50
C VAL A 37 -12.84 10.42 0.58
N GLU A 38 -12.53 11.14 -0.48
CA GLU A 38 -11.44 10.77 -1.37
C GLU A 38 -10.11 10.77 -0.63
N LEU A 39 -9.22 9.88 -1.04
CA LEU A 39 -7.92 9.70 -0.39
C LEU A 39 -7.10 11.01 -0.40
N THR A 40 -7.24 11.84 -1.44
CA THR A 40 -6.58 13.14 -1.57
C THR A 40 -7.06 14.18 -0.55
N ASP A 41 -8.30 14.02 -0.04
CA ASP A 41 -8.95 14.94 0.89
C ASP A 41 -9.02 14.42 2.32
N ASP A 42 -8.40 13.25 2.60
CA ASP A 42 -8.42 12.62 3.93
C ASP A 42 -7.74 13.52 4.98
N PRO A 43 -8.48 14.00 5.98
CA PRO A 43 -7.94 14.87 7.03
C PRO A 43 -6.99 14.14 8.00
N GLY A 44 -6.80 12.85 7.84
CA GLY A 44 -6.03 12.01 8.75
C GLY A 44 -6.84 11.50 9.93
N THR A 45 -6.17 11.27 11.05
CA THR A 45 -6.78 10.75 12.28
C THR A 45 -6.25 11.47 13.51
N LEU A 46 -7.06 11.51 14.59
CA LEU A 46 -6.61 12.06 15.87
C LEU A 46 -5.37 11.31 16.40
N ALA A 47 -4.37 12.07 16.81
CA ALA A 47 -3.22 11.56 17.51
C ALA A 47 -3.59 11.18 18.95
N TYR A 48 -2.94 10.13 19.46
CA TYR A 48 -3.17 9.63 20.82
C TYR A 48 -1.87 9.58 21.60
N MET A 49 -1.99 9.58 22.92
CA MET A 49 -0.86 9.38 23.83
C MET A 49 -1.28 8.47 25.00
N GLU A 50 -0.30 8.03 25.78
CA GLU A 50 -0.57 7.33 27.03
C GLU A 50 -1.14 8.30 28.08
N GLY A 51 -2.25 7.94 28.68
CA GLY A 51 -2.91 8.69 29.74
C GLY A 51 -2.38 8.29 31.12
N PRO A 52 -2.82 9.02 32.20
CA PRO A 52 -2.31 8.82 33.56
C PRO A 52 -2.46 7.40 34.12
N ASN A 53 -3.40 6.64 33.60
CA ASN A 53 -3.71 5.27 34.04
C ASN A 53 -3.22 4.20 33.03
N GLY A 54 -2.28 4.54 32.14
CA GLY A 54 -1.79 3.64 31.09
C GLY A 54 -2.79 3.40 29.94
N GLY A 55 -3.96 4.02 29.97
CA GLY A 55 -4.93 3.95 28.88
C GLY A 55 -4.59 4.95 27.77
N ARG A 56 -5.07 4.65 26.56
CA ARG A 56 -4.90 5.53 25.39
C ARG A 56 -5.89 6.71 25.49
N VAL A 57 -5.39 7.93 25.41
CA VAL A 57 -6.18 9.16 25.42
C VAL A 57 -5.84 10.01 24.19
N VAL A 58 -6.78 10.86 23.76
CA VAL A 58 -6.52 11.86 22.71
C VAL A 58 -5.38 12.76 23.15
N ARG A 59 -4.41 12.99 22.26
CA ARG A 59 -3.31 13.92 22.51
C ARG A 59 -3.83 15.35 22.50
N THR A 60 -3.65 16.06 23.60
CA THR A 60 -3.95 17.49 23.71
C THR A 60 -2.65 18.25 24.00
N SER A 61 -2.59 19.52 23.58
CA SER A 61 -1.51 20.43 23.98
C SER A 61 -1.37 20.57 25.49
N THR A 62 -0.25 21.06 25.94
CA THR A 62 0.03 21.24 27.37
C THR A 62 -0.95 22.22 28.03
N ASP A 63 -1.37 23.26 27.31
CA ASP A 63 -2.38 24.24 27.76
C ASP A 63 -3.82 23.74 27.58
N GLY A 64 -4.02 22.58 26.93
CA GLY A 64 -5.34 21.98 26.70
C GLY A 64 -6.18 22.65 25.61
N THR A 65 -5.61 23.57 24.85
CA THR A 65 -6.36 24.34 23.83
C THR A 65 -6.39 23.66 22.45
N HIS A 66 -5.51 22.70 22.19
CA HIS A 66 -5.39 22.04 20.88
C HIS A 66 -5.44 20.52 20.99
N VAL A 67 -5.87 19.90 19.89
CA VAL A 67 -5.63 18.46 19.57
C VAL A 67 -4.75 18.35 18.32
N PHE A 68 -4.32 17.14 18.01
CA PHE A 68 -3.43 16.90 16.87
C PHE A 68 -4.01 15.82 15.96
N LEU A 69 -3.82 15.99 14.65
CA LEU A 69 -4.11 15.00 13.63
C LEU A 69 -2.80 14.53 13.01
N THR A 70 -2.76 13.27 12.61
CA THR A 70 -1.70 12.72 11.77
C THR A 70 -2.31 11.98 10.59
N GLY A 71 -1.72 12.12 9.43
CA GLY A 71 -2.20 11.50 8.22
C GLY A 71 -1.15 11.47 7.12
N THR A 72 -1.59 11.17 5.92
CA THR A 72 -0.78 11.25 4.71
C THR A 72 -1.58 12.00 3.67
N GLN A 73 -1.01 13.05 3.13
CA GLN A 73 -1.55 13.74 1.96
C GLN A 73 -1.22 12.91 0.73
N TYR A 74 -2.24 12.47 0.02
CA TYR A 74 -2.12 11.75 -1.25
C TYR A 74 -2.35 12.70 -2.42
N PHE A 75 -1.90 12.28 -3.59
CA PHE A 75 -1.98 13.04 -4.83
C PHE A 75 -2.53 12.17 -5.96
N GLU A 76 -3.10 12.77 -6.99
CA GLU A 76 -3.66 12.06 -8.14
C GLU A 76 -2.62 11.22 -8.89
N ASN A 77 -1.40 11.70 -8.99
CA ASN A 77 -0.30 11.00 -9.65
C ASN A 77 0.88 10.79 -8.70
N PRO A 78 0.98 9.62 -8.02
CA PRO A 78 2.03 9.34 -7.05
C PRO A 78 3.42 9.18 -7.68
N ASP A 79 3.52 8.99 -9.00
CA ASP A 79 4.80 8.96 -9.72
C ASP A 79 5.36 10.38 -9.94
N GLN A 80 4.51 11.41 -9.89
CA GLN A 80 4.91 12.82 -9.95
C GLN A 80 5.05 13.41 -8.55
N ASP A 81 4.02 13.26 -7.72
CA ASP A 81 3.93 13.78 -6.37
C ASP A 81 3.76 12.64 -5.36
N ALA A 82 4.85 12.27 -4.67
CA ALA A 82 4.83 11.20 -3.69
C ALA A 82 3.91 11.54 -2.51
N PRO A 83 3.19 10.56 -1.92
CA PRO A 83 2.43 10.76 -0.69
C PRO A 83 3.28 11.34 0.43
N ARG A 84 2.75 12.36 1.14
CA ARG A 84 3.48 13.11 2.18
C ARG A 84 2.80 12.94 3.54
N PRO A 85 3.35 12.15 4.46
CA PRO A 85 2.91 12.12 5.85
C PRO A 85 2.95 13.51 6.49
N PHE A 86 1.98 13.79 7.35
CA PHE A 86 1.84 15.09 7.99
C PHE A 86 1.39 15.01 9.45
N ALA A 87 1.54 16.13 10.16
CA ALA A 87 0.92 16.42 11.44
C ALA A 87 0.27 17.81 11.41
N ASP A 88 -0.98 17.87 11.87
CA ASP A 88 -1.75 19.09 12.00
C ASP A 88 -2.10 19.34 13.47
N ARG A 89 -2.21 20.61 13.84
CA ARG A 89 -2.71 21.09 15.11
C ARG A 89 -4.08 21.73 14.91
N VAL A 90 -5.06 21.33 15.72
CA VAL A 90 -6.44 21.81 15.62
C VAL A 90 -6.79 22.55 16.92
N GLU A 91 -7.20 23.81 16.83
CA GLU A 91 -7.71 24.58 17.97
C GLU A 91 -9.09 24.06 18.37
N ILE A 92 -9.25 23.65 19.63
CA ILE A 92 -10.49 23.02 20.13
C ILE A 92 -11.69 23.97 20.05
N ALA A 93 -11.47 25.25 20.34
CA ALA A 93 -12.54 26.24 20.42
C ALA A 93 -13.15 26.64 19.07
N THR A 94 -12.31 26.67 18.02
CA THR A 94 -12.70 27.16 16.69
C THR A 94 -12.76 26.04 15.63
N GLY A 95 -12.03 24.96 15.82
CA GLY A 95 -11.79 23.92 14.80
C GLY A 95 -10.74 24.31 13.75
N ASP A 96 -10.09 25.46 13.91
CA ASP A 96 -9.05 25.91 12.98
C ASP A 96 -7.85 24.96 12.98
N THR A 97 -7.40 24.59 11.78
CA THR A 97 -6.32 23.63 11.58
C THR A 97 -5.08 24.29 11.02
N GLU A 98 -3.92 23.97 11.60
CA GLU A 98 -2.60 24.43 11.15
C GLU A 98 -1.70 23.22 10.90
N ARG A 99 -1.08 23.12 9.70
CA ARG A 99 -0.04 22.14 9.39
C ARG A 99 1.24 22.49 10.15
N ILE A 100 1.63 21.66 11.13
CA ILE A 100 2.84 21.87 11.94
C ILE A 100 4.06 21.11 11.43
N TRP A 101 3.83 20.03 10.67
CA TRP A 101 4.89 19.24 10.04
C TRP A 101 4.37 18.50 8.81
N GLN A 102 5.24 18.33 7.83
CA GLN A 102 4.99 17.49 6.64
C GLN A 102 6.29 16.96 6.08
N SER A 103 6.29 15.71 5.60
CA SER A 103 7.39 15.13 4.82
C SER A 103 7.68 15.98 3.58
N SER A 104 8.96 16.13 3.22
CA SER A 104 9.33 16.81 1.99
C SER A 104 8.91 16.02 0.74
N ASP A 105 9.03 16.62 -0.44
CA ASP A 105 8.61 16.03 -1.71
C ASP A 105 9.66 15.12 -2.37
N ASP A 106 10.90 15.15 -1.88
CA ASP A 106 12.05 14.40 -2.41
C ASP A 106 12.53 13.27 -1.50
N ILE A 107 12.01 13.20 -0.27
CA ILE A 107 12.34 12.19 0.74
C ILE A 107 11.05 11.63 1.34
N TYR A 108 11.01 10.35 1.64
CA TYR A 108 9.91 9.77 2.40
C TYR A 108 10.22 9.78 3.89
N GLU A 109 9.43 10.54 4.63
CA GLU A 109 9.50 10.62 6.09
C GLU A 109 8.18 10.15 6.70
N SER A 110 8.26 9.54 7.89
CA SER A 110 7.09 9.14 8.67
C SER A 110 7.33 9.38 10.16
N ILE A 111 6.30 9.83 10.88
CA ILE A 111 6.37 10.02 12.32
C ILE A 111 6.41 8.64 13.01
N GLY A 112 7.53 8.31 13.66
CA GLY A 112 7.68 7.10 14.44
C GLY A 112 7.19 7.26 15.88
N THR A 113 7.72 8.28 16.58
CA THR A 113 7.40 8.55 17.98
C THR A 113 7.30 10.05 18.23
N VAL A 114 6.28 10.47 18.95
CA VAL A 114 6.16 11.84 19.44
C VAL A 114 6.70 11.89 20.86
N VAL A 115 7.70 12.72 21.11
CA VAL A 115 8.47 12.76 22.39
C VAL A 115 7.75 13.63 23.42
N ASP A 116 7.27 14.80 23.02
CA ASP A 116 6.59 15.75 23.90
C ASP A 116 5.07 15.82 23.67
N ARG A 117 4.36 16.48 24.58
CA ARG A 117 2.90 16.58 24.53
C ARG A 117 2.41 17.45 23.39
N ASP A 118 3.15 18.49 23.06
CA ASP A 118 2.79 19.51 22.08
C ASP A 118 3.20 19.17 20.65
N MET A 119 3.73 17.96 20.40
CA MET A 119 4.26 17.46 19.12
C MET A 119 5.35 18.39 18.53
N THR A 120 6.11 19.07 19.39
CA THR A 120 7.22 19.90 18.95
C THR A 120 8.52 19.11 18.81
N GLU A 121 8.61 17.94 19.45
CA GLU A 121 9.75 17.02 19.34
C GLU A 121 9.28 15.62 18.93
N MET A 122 9.88 15.10 17.85
CA MET A 122 9.48 13.83 17.24
C MET A 122 10.71 13.02 16.81
N ILE A 123 10.55 11.70 16.83
CA ILE A 123 11.43 10.79 16.10
C ILE A 123 10.77 10.45 14.77
N VAL A 124 11.44 10.81 13.68
CA VAL A 124 10.98 10.63 12.31
C VAL A 124 11.82 9.54 11.65
N ALA A 125 11.19 8.56 11.03
CA ALA A 125 11.87 7.63 10.13
C ALA A 125 12.02 8.32 8.78
N ARG A 126 13.25 8.38 8.26
CA ARG A 126 13.59 9.04 6.98
C ARG A 126 14.26 8.05 6.06
N GLN A 127 13.84 8.02 4.80
CA GLN A 127 14.37 7.19 3.74
C GLN A 127 14.22 7.86 2.37
N GLY A 128 14.95 7.33 1.39
CA GLY A 128 14.86 7.78 -0.01
C GLY A 128 15.25 6.66 -0.95
N PRO A 129 15.13 6.79 -2.28
CA PRO A 129 15.45 5.73 -3.23
C PRO A 129 16.89 5.20 -3.09
N THR A 130 17.81 6.03 -2.58
CA THR A 130 19.22 5.67 -2.31
C THR A 130 19.63 5.94 -0.86
N LEU A 131 18.69 6.39 -0.01
CA LEU A 131 18.91 6.67 1.40
C LEU A 131 18.31 5.56 2.24
N TYR A 132 19.17 4.73 2.86
CA TYR A 132 18.74 3.65 3.73
C TYR A 132 17.96 4.17 4.95
N PRO A 133 16.85 3.51 5.37
CA PRO A 133 16.00 3.98 6.45
C PRO A 133 16.73 4.19 7.77
N ASN A 134 16.68 5.42 8.29
CA ASN A 134 17.25 5.82 9.57
C ASN A 134 16.27 6.68 10.37
N GLN A 135 16.51 6.78 11.68
CA GLN A 135 15.71 7.60 12.58
C GLN A 135 16.40 8.94 12.83
N TYR A 136 15.61 9.99 12.90
CA TYR A 136 16.04 11.36 13.15
C TYR A 136 15.21 11.97 14.28
N SER A 137 15.86 12.69 15.19
CA SER A 137 15.20 13.54 16.18
C SER A 137 14.99 14.91 15.54
N VAL A 138 13.73 15.31 15.44
CA VAL A 138 13.32 16.60 14.87
C VAL A 138 12.65 17.42 15.93
N ASN A 139 13.12 18.67 16.14
CA ASN A 139 12.51 19.62 17.05
C ASN A 139 12.00 20.83 16.26
N LEU A 140 10.67 20.96 16.15
CA LEU A 140 10.00 21.99 15.37
C LEU A 140 10.15 23.40 15.98
N ALA A 141 10.33 23.50 17.31
CA ALA A 141 10.45 24.78 17.99
C ALA A 141 11.85 25.40 17.82
N THR A 142 12.89 24.56 17.74
CA THR A 142 14.28 25.02 17.59
C THR A 142 14.82 24.87 16.18
N GLY A 143 14.16 24.07 15.34
CA GLY A 143 14.66 23.69 14.01
C GLY A 143 15.78 22.65 14.05
N GLU A 144 16.04 22.03 15.21
CA GLU A 144 17.07 20.98 15.32
C GLU A 144 16.62 19.72 14.58
N ASP A 145 17.50 19.18 13.73
CA ASP A 145 17.34 17.93 13.00
C ASP A 145 18.62 17.11 13.15
N ARG A 146 18.53 15.99 13.86
CA ARG A 146 19.70 15.19 14.23
C ARG A 146 19.46 13.71 13.99
N GLN A 147 20.32 13.08 13.21
CA GLN A 147 20.32 11.63 13.00
C GLN A 147 20.57 10.87 14.32
N VAL A 148 19.74 9.85 14.59
CA VAL A 148 19.79 9.04 15.82
C VAL A 148 20.30 7.63 15.56
N THR A 149 19.95 7.04 14.42
CA THR A 149 20.44 5.72 14.00
C THR A 149 21.33 5.84 12.75
N PHE A 150 22.24 4.87 12.58
CA PHE A 150 23.22 4.84 11.50
C PHE A 150 23.21 3.45 10.86
N ASN A 151 22.00 3.03 10.44
CA ASN A 151 21.83 1.76 9.74
C ASN A 151 22.41 1.88 8.33
N GLU A 152 23.00 0.80 7.86
CA GLU A 152 23.56 0.69 6.51
C GLU A 152 22.80 -0.39 5.73
N ASP A 153 22.74 -0.23 4.42
CA ASP A 153 22.12 -1.21 3.55
C ASP A 153 22.93 -2.51 3.54
N PRO A 154 22.35 -3.65 3.95
CA PRO A 154 23.04 -4.94 3.96
C PRO A 154 23.18 -5.57 2.58
N THR A 155 22.51 -5.04 1.55
CA THR A 155 22.42 -5.63 0.21
C THR A 155 22.45 -4.59 -0.91
N PRO A 156 23.45 -3.67 -0.91
CA PRO A 156 23.47 -2.51 -1.80
C PRO A 156 23.47 -2.90 -3.29
N GLU A 157 23.99 -4.07 -3.65
CA GLU A 157 23.95 -4.56 -5.03
C GLU A 157 22.54 -4.95 -5.50
N ILE A 158 21.64 -5.36 -4.60
CA ILE A 158 20.24 -5.66 -4.94
C ILE A 158 19.40 -4.38 -4.94
N THR A 159 19.55 -3.56 -3.91
CA THR A 159 18.80 -2.30 -3.78
C THR A 159 19.20 -1.30 -4.84
N GLY A 160 20.47 -1.33 -5.29
CA GLY A 160 20.98 -0.56 -6.43
C GLY A 160 20.74 -1.18 -7.80
N ALA A 161 20.10 -2.35 -7.91
CA ALA A 161 19.77 -2.94 -9.21
C ALA A 161 18.81 -2.05 -10.00
N HIS A 162 18.88 -2.10 -11.32
CA HIS A 162 17.97 -1.32 -12.18
C HIS A 162 16.52 -1.75 -11.95
N ARG A 163 15.64 -0.77 -11.72
CA ARG A 163 14.20 -0.97 -11.52
C ARG A 163 13.40 -0.13 -12.50
N GLU A 164 12.33 -0.73 -12.98
CA GLU A 164 11.32 -0.04 -13.75
C GLU A 164 9.95 -0.24 -13.10
N ARG A 165 9.14 0.81 -13.10
CA ARG A 165 7.73 0.77 -12.72
C ARG A 165 6.92 1.48 -13.79
N PHE A 166 5.90 0.81 -14.32
CA PHE A 166 5.08 1.38 -15.38
C PHE A 166 3.69 0.73 -15.44
N MET A 167 2.78 1.41 -16.14
CA MET A 167 1.42 0.91 -16.39
C MET A 167 1.43 -0.03 -17.58
N VAL A 168 0.66 -1.12 -17.47
CA VAL A 168 0.38 -2.06 -18.55
C VAL A 168 -1.11 -2.09 -18.79
N ARG A 169 -1.52 -2.02 -20.06
CA ARG A 169 -2.92 -2.02 -20.47
C ARG A 169 -3.35 -3.39 -20.98
N ARG A 170 -4.41 -3.93 -20.40
CA ARG A 170 -5.07 -5.16 -20.84
C ARG A 170 -5.90 -4.94 -22.12
N PRO A 171 -6.26 -6.01 -22.86
CA PRO A 171 -7.10 -5.90 -24.04
C PRO A 171 -8.51 -5.31 -23.78
N ASP A 172 -9.05 -5.47 -22.56
CA ASP A 172 -10.34 -4.89 -22.14
C ASP A 172 -10.25 -3.41 -21.75
N GLY A 173 -9.03 -2.85 -21.77
CA GLY A 173 -8.76 -1.44 -21.48
C GLY A 173 -8.35 -1.14 -20.04
N PHE A 174 -8.42 -2.12 -19.14
CA PHE A 174 -7.97 -1.94 -17.76
C PHE A 174 -6.45 -1.73 -17.70
N GLU A 175 -6.00 -0.80 -16.88
CA GLU A 175 -4.59 -0.49 -16.70
C GLU A 175 -4.13 -0.85 -15.28
N SER A 176 -2.96 -1.49 -15.17
CA SER A 176 -2.38 -1.85 -13.89
C SER A 176 -0.87 -1.72 -13.89
N VAL A 177 -0.31 -1.56 -12.70
CA VAL A 177 1.13 -1.40 -12.48
C VAL A 177 1.85 -2.74 -12.58
N VAL A 178 3.06 -2.68 -13.13
CA VAL A 178 4.09 -3.71 -13.00
C VAL A 178 5.39 -3.07 -12.52
N GLU A 179 6.03 -3.72 -11.58
CA GLU A 179 7.39 -3.39 -11.14
C GLU A 179 8.35 -4.50 -11.60
N VAL A 180 9.54 -4.10 -12.05
CA VAL A 180 10.56 -5.02 -12.52
C VAL A 180 11.88 -4.65 -11.88
N THR A 181 12.54 -5.63 -11.25
CA THR A 181 13.92 -5.50 -10.78
C THR A 181 14.82 -6.37 -11.66
N MET A 182 15.77 -5.74 -12.31
CA MET A 182 16.68 -6.40 -13.25
C MET A 182 17.83 -7.11 -12.53
N PRO A 183 18.50 -8.08 -13.18
CA PRO A 183 19.68 -8.72 -12.62
C PRO A 183 20.75 -7.71 -12.19
N VAL A 184 21.49 -8.03 -11.14
CA VAL A 184 22.62 -7.21 -10.70
C VAL A 184 23.61 -7.00 -11.84
N GLY A 185 23.92 -5.74 -12.16
CA GLY A 185 24.85 -5.37 -13.23
C GLY A 185 24.27 -5.44 -14.65
N TRP A 186 22.98 -5.68 -14.80
CA TRP A 186 22.33 -5.61 -16.11
C TRP A 186 22.24 -4.15 -16.60
N GLU A 187 22.51 -3.95 -17.89
CA GLU A 187 22.43 -2.65 -18.57
C GLU A 187 21.49 -2.74 -19.78
N THR A 188 20.89 -1.62 -20.14
CA THR A 188 20.02 -1.54 -21.33
C THR A 188 20.78 -1.97 -22.58
N GLY A 189 20.24 -2.98 -23.27
CA GLY A 189 20.88 -3.58 -24.44
C GLY A 189 21.58 -4.92 -24.17
N ASP A 190 21.67 -5.32 -22.90
CA ASP A 190 22.11 -6.68 -22.57
C ASP A 190 21.06 -7.72 -23.01
N PRO A 191 21.46 -8.98 -23.17
CA PRO A 191 20.53 -10.07 -23.48
C PRO A 191 19.40 -10.15 -22.44
N ALA A 192 18.18 -10.35 -22.94
CA ALA A 192 17.00 -10.48 -22.10
C ALA A 192 17.14 -11.64 -21.09
N PRO A 193 17.06 -11.42 -19.78
CA PRO A 193 17.24 -12.45 -18.77
C PRO A 193 16.00 -13.34 -18.62
N PRO A 194 16.13 -14.54 -18.01
CA PRO A 194 14.98 -15.27 -17.50
C PRO A 194 14.30 -14.44 -16.43
N ALA A 195 12.97 -14.62 -16.26
CA ALA A 195 12.23 -13.85 -15.27
C ALA A 195 11.44 -14.73 -14.30
N MET A 196 11.38 -14.28 -13.05
CA MET A 196 10.53 -14.83 -12.02
C MET A 196 9.43 -13.82 -11.70
N PHE A 197 8.19 -14.18 -12.01
CA PHE A 197 7.01 -13.42 -11.64
C PHE A 197 6.63 -13.78 -10.20
N TRP A 198 6.46 -12.76 -9.36
CA TRP A 198 6.00 -12.92 -7.98
C TRP A 198 4.85 -11.98 -7.72
N PHE A 199 3.68 -12.51 -7.36
CA PHE A 199 2.48 -11.71 -7.32
C PHE A 199 1.45 -12.17 -6.29
N TYR A 200 0.54 -11.25 -5.98
CA TYR A 200 -0.60 -11.49 -5.10
C TYR A 200 -1.79 -10.71 -5.65
N PRO A 201 -2.62 -11.32 -6.53
CA PRO A 201 -3.78 -10.66 -7.10
C PRO A 201 -4.72 -10.11 -6.03
N ARG A 202 -5.36 -8.99 -6.34
CA ARG A 202 -6.38 -8.37 -5.49
C ARG A 202 -7.63 -8.09 -6.31
N GLU A 203 -8.77 -8.07 -5.65
CA GLU A 203 -10.06 -7.83 -6.28
C GLU A 203 -10.43 -6.35 -6.18
N TYR A 204 -10.97 -5.81 -7.28
CA TYR A 204 -11.41 -4.42 -7.43
C TYR A 204 -12.76 -4.38 -8.13
N ASP A 205 -13.58 -3.37 -7.82
CA ASP A 205 -14.88 -3.17 -8.46
C ASP A 205 -14.72 -2.63 -9.89
N ASP A 206 -13.75 -1.73 -10.07
CA ASP A 206 -13.46 -1.02 -11.32
C ASP A 206 -12.06 -0.41 -11.36
N GLN A 207 -11.75 0.38 -12.39
CA GLN A 207 -10.48 1.09 -12.54
C GLN A 207 -10.29 2.15 -11.43
N GLU A 208 -11.36 2.88 -11.05
CA GLU A 208 -11.29 3.95 -10.07
C GLU A 208 -10.86 3.43 -8.69
N SER A 209 -11.46 2.33 -8.25
CA SER A 209 -11.09 1.66 -6.99
C SER A 209 -9.65 1.11 -7.00
N TYR A 210 -9.15 0.71 -8.17
CA TYR A 210 -7.74 0.34 -8.34
C TYR A 210 -6.84 1.57 -8.27
N ASP A 211 -7.16 2.64 -8.99
CA ASP A 211 -6.37 3.87 -9.07
C ASP A 211 -6.27 4.55 -7.71
N GLU A 212 -7.37 4.59 -6.93
CA GLU A 212 -7.36 5.09 -5.56
C GLU A 212 -6.31 4.37 -4.70
N ARG A 213 -6.26 3.05 -4.81
CA ARG A 213 -5.24 2.27 -4.11
C ARG A 213 -3.83 2.54 -4.64
N ALA A 214 -3.66 2.68 -5.95
CA ALA A 214 -2.36 2.95 -6.56
C ALA A 214 -1.76 4.29 -6.10
N ARG A 215 -2.60 5.27 -5.71
CA ARG A 215 -2.18 6.55 -5.12
C ARG A 215 -1.39 6.41 -3.82
N THR A 216 -1.43 5.24 -3.15
CA THR A 216 -0.63 4.99 -1.93
C THR A 216 0.84 4.68 -2.19
N TYR A 217 1.24 4.50 -3.46
CA TYR A 217 2.64 4.29 -3.82
C TYR A 217 3.49 5.51 -3.48
N ASN A 218 4.66 5.29 -2.87
CA ASN A 218 5.60 6.36 -2.57
C ASN A 218 6.92 6.13 -3.32
N LYS A 219 7.14 6.90 -4.39
CA LYS A 219 8.35 6.83 -5.23
C LYS A 219 9.64 7.14 -4.48
N ASN A 220 9.53 7.81 -3.31
CA ASN A 220 10.66 8.16 -2.47
C ASN A 220 10.97 7.09 -1.42
N ALA A 221 10.21 5.99 -1.37
CA ALA A 221 10.52 4.90 -0.45
C ALA A 221 11.82 4.18 -0.87
N PHE A 222 12.60 3.76 0.13
CA PHE A 222 13.75 2.90 -0.11
C PHE A 222 13.27 1.54 -0.61
N PRO A 223 13.90 0.95 -1.64
CA PRO A 223 13.53 -0.38 -2.14
C PRO A 223 13.91 -1.46 -1.13
N SER A 224 13.01 -1.68 -0.16
CA SER A 224 13.21 -2.65 0.91
C SER A 224 12.53 -3.98 0.58
N PHE A 225 13.18 -5.08 0.90
CA PHE A 225 12.64 -6.43 0.73
C PHE A 225 12.97 -7.32 1.93
N GLY A 226 12.09 -8.26 2.21
CA GLY A 226 12.24 -9.19 3.34
C GLY A 226 13.14 -10.37 3.02
N THR A 227 13.52 -11.13 4.04
CA THR A 227 14.38 -12.33 3.92
C THR A 227 13.80 -13.44 3.04
N ARG A 228 12.52 -13.37 2.68
CA ARG A 228 11.83 -14.33 1.80
C ARG A 228 11.48 -13.74 0.44
N SER A 229 12.05 -12.59 0.10
CA SER A 229 11.76 -11.94 -1.18
C SER A 229 12.38 -12.67 -2.35
N MET A 230 11.72 -12.63 -3.49
CA MET A 230 12.25 -13.15 -4.75
C MET A 230 13.34 -12.28 -5.35
N GLU A 231 13.48 -11.02 -4.90
CA GLU A 231 14.55 -10.11 -5.37
C GLU A 231 15.96 -10.66 -5.15
N TYR A 232 16.16 -11.61 -4.24
CA TYR A 232 17.45 -12.33 -4.14
C TYR A 232 17.83 -13.06 -5.42
N LEU A 233 16.88 -13.38 -6.31
CA LEU A 233 17.14 -14.04 -7.59
C LEU A 233 17.86 -13.14 -8.58
N VAL A 234 17.85 -11.79 -8.39
CA VAL A 234 18.59 -10.86 -9.26
C VAL A 234 20.11 -11.11 -9.21
N ARG A 235 20.62 -11.64 -8.09
CA ARG A 235 22.02 -12.10 -7.96
C ARG A 235 22.33 -13.33 -8.82
N LEU A 236 21.31 -14.09 -9.18
CA LEU A 236 21.43 -15.31 -9.99
C LEU A 236 21.14 -15.07 -11.47
N GLY A 237 20.98 -13.79 -11.87
CA GLY A 237 20.74 -13.41 -13.25
C GLY A 237 19.28 -13.51 -13.71
N TYR A 238 18.32 -13.54 -12.78
CA TYR A 238 16.89 -13.45 -13.08
C TYR A 238 16.39 -12.03 -12.93
N ALA A 239 15.53 -11.58 -13.83
CA ALA A 239 14.65 -10.45 -13.53
C ALA A 239 13.54 -10.91 -12.58
N VAL A 240 13.16 -10.06 -11.63
CA VAL A 240 11.98 -10.26 -10.78
C VAL A 240 10.89 -9.31 -11.23
N VAL A 241 9.71 -9.86 -11.54
CA VAL A 241 8.56 -9.12 -12.07
C VAL A 241 7.42 -9.22 -11.07
N GLU A 242 6.93 -8.08 -10.61
CA GLU A 242 5.86 -7.96 -9.62
C GLU A 242 4.66 -7.23 -10.22
N PRO A 243 3.76 -7.95 -10.92
CA PRO A 243 2.54 -7.36 -11.45
C PRO A 243 1.46 -7.31 -10.36
N ASP A 244 0.68 -6.23 -10.30
CA ASP A 244 -0.50 -6.14 -9.42
C ASP A 244 -1.57 -7.17 -9.78
N ALA A 245 -1.71 -7.51 -11.06
CA ALA A 245 -2.60 -8.54 -11.60
C ALA A 245 -4.06 -8.45 -11.06
N PRO A 246 -4.76 -7.30 -11.19
CA PRO A 246 -6.08 -7.09 -10.60
C PRO A 246 -7.15 -8.02 -11.17
N ILE A 247 -8.01 -8.53 -10.27
CA ILE A 247 -9.24 -9.25 -10.62
C ILE A 247 -10.38 -8.24 -10.53
N VAL A 248 -11.14 -8.04 -11.60
CA VAL A 248 -12.05 -6.90 -11.72
C VAL A 248 -13.47 -7.35 -12.05
N GLY A 249 -14.44 -6.79 -11.35
CA GLY A 249 -15.86 -7.02 -11.62
C GLY A 249 -16.76 -6.33 -10.61
N PRO A 250 -18.07 -6.34 -10.84
CA PRO A 250 -19.02 -5.67 -9.97
C PRO A 250 -18.88 -6.14 -8.51
N GLN A 251 -19.13 -5.25 -7.57
CA GLN A 251 -19.02 -5.50 -6.14
C GLN A 251 -19.67 -6.83 -5.73
N GLY A 252 -18.90 -7.67 -5.02
CA GLY A 252 -19.30 -9.00 -4.61
C GLY A 252 -19.35 -10.05 -5.74
N ARG A 253 -18.88 -9.72 -6.94
CA ARG A 253 -18.82 -10.60 -8.12
C ARG A 253 -17.49 -10.52 -8.89
N MET A 254 -16.46 -9.92 -8.33
CA MET A 254 -15.16 -9.75 -8.98
C MET A 254 -14.61 -11.09 -9.49
N ASN A 255 -14.86 -12.17 -8.77
CA ASN A 255 -14.37 -13.50 -9.10
C ASN A 255 -15.13 -14.22 -10.24
N ASP A 256 -16.22 -13.65 -10.78
CA ASP A 256 -16.95 -14.27 -11.90
C ASP A 256 -16.07 -14.38 -13.17
N ASN A 257 -15.05 -13.52 -13.31
CA ASN A 257 -14.09 -13.51 -14.42
C ASN A 257 -12.66 -13.89 -14.01
N TYR A 258 -12.45 -14.51 -12.86
CA TYR A 258 -11.13 -14.72 -12.25
C TYR A 258 -10.09 -15.29 -13.23
N GLU A 259 -10.39 -16.42 -13.88
CA GLU A 259 -9.44 -17.08 -14.79
C GLU A 259 -9.09 -16.20 -16.00
N HIS A 260 -10.10 -15.50 -16.52
CA HIS A 260 -9.95 -14.61 -17.67
C HIS A 260 -9.07 -13.41 -17.33
N ASP A 261 -9.35 -12.77 -16.21
CA ASP A 261 -8.57 -11.62 -15.73
C ASP A 261 -7.13 -12.01 -15.40
N LEU A 262 -6.95 -13.13 -14.70
CA LEU A 262 -5.62 -13.65 -14.36
C LEU A 262 -4.78 -13.87 -15.62
N ARG A 263 -5.37 -14.51 -16.65
CA ARG A 263 -4.70 -14.74 -17.94
C ARG A 263 -4.38 -13.44 -18.66
N ASN A 264 -5.32 -12.50 -18.73
CA ASN A 264 -5.15 -11.23 -19.44
C ASN A 264 -4.10 -10.35 -18.78
N ASN A 265 -4.08 -10.28 -17.44
CA ASN A 265 -3.05 -9.59 -16.69
C ASN A 265 -1.66 -10.12 -17.02
N LEU A 266 -1.47 -11.42 -16.89
CA LEU A 266 -0.16 -12.05 -17.12
C LEU A 266 0.27 -11.94 -18.59
N ALA A 267 -0.65 -12.12 -19.55
CA ALA A 267 -0.35 -11.97 -20.96
C ALA A 267 0.08 -10.53 -21.30
N ALA A 268 -0.68 -9.53 -20.85
CA ALA A 268 -0.38 -8.13 -21.12
C ALA A 268 0.99 -7.72 -20.55
N VAL A 269 1.32 -8.17 -19.34
CA VAL A 269 2.64 -7.91 -18.73
C VAL A 269 3.75 -8.60 -19.51
N ILE A 270 3.60 -9.88 -19.86
CA ILE A 270 4.61 -10.62 -20.63
C ILE A 270 4.83 -9.97 -22.00
N ASP A 271 3.76 -9.60 -22.70
CA ASP A 271 3.85 -8.98 -24.01
C ASP A 271 4.53 -7.60 -23.97
N GLU A 272 4.27 -6.79 -22.93
CA GLU A 272 4.92 -5.50 -22.77
C GLU A 272 6.41 -5.63 -22.42
N LEU A 273 6.76 -6.56 -21.52
CA LEU A 273 8.16 -6.79 -21.13
C LEU A 273 8.99 -7.38 -22.29
N ASP A 274 8.40 -8.29 -23.10
CA ASP A 274 9.00 -8.84 -24.31
C ASP A 274 9.22 -7.74 -25.36
N ARG A 275 8.21 -6.87 -25.57
CA ARG A 275 8.31 -5.71 -26.46
C ARG A 275 9.42 -4.73 -26.06
N ARG A 276 9.68 -4.60 -24.77
CA ARG A 276 10.80 -3.80 -24.23
C ARG A 276 12.14 -4.52 -24.26
N GLU A 277 12.15 -5.80 -24.63
CA GLU A 277 13.34 -6.64 -24.65
C GLU A 277 14.04 -6.83 -23.28
N ILE A 278 13.28 -6.68 -22.18
CA ILE A 278 13.82 -6.75 -20.81
C ILE A 278 13.60 -8.12 -20.14
N ILE A 279 12.88 -9.05 -20.78
CA ILE A 279 12.76 -10.45 -20.33
C ILE A 279 12.84 -11.42 -21.52
N ASP A 280 13.30 -12.65 -21.27
CA ASP A 280 13.14 -13.76 -22.21
C ASP A 280 11.81 -14.49 -21.93
N ARG A 281 10.81 -14.24 -22.77
CA ARG A 281 9.47 -14.86 -22.64
C ARG A 281 9.45 -16.39 -22.73
N GLN A 282 10.54 -17.02 -23.15
CA GLN A 282 10.65 -18.47 -23.17
C GLN A 282 11.17 -19.07 -21.85
N ARG A 283 11.66 -18.22 -20.93
CA ARG A 283 12.28 -18.63 -19.67
C ARG A 283 11.61 -17.95 -18.47
N LEU A 284 10.27 -18.16 -18.33
CA LEU A 284 9.46 -17.55 -17.28
C LEU A 284 9.14 -18.56 -16.17
N GLY A 285 9.33 -18.14 -14.94
CA GLY A 285 8.81 -18.76 -13.73
C GLY A 285 7.72 -17.89 -13.10
N LEU A 286 6.83 -18.49 -12.33
CA LEU A 286 5.77 -17.79 -11.61
C LEU A 286 5.71 -18.28 -10.16
N GLY A 287 5.41 -17.39 -9.22
CA GLY A 287 5.20 -17.79 -7.84
C GLY A 287 4.39 -16.78 -7.03
N GLY A 288 4.03 -17.22 -5.84
CA GLY A 288 3.31 -16.41 -4.87
C GLY A 288 3.11 -17.15 -3.55
N HIS A 289 2.68 -16.39 -2.55
CA HIS A 289 2.36 -16.90 -1.23
C HIS A 289 0.86 -16.76 -0.95
N SER A 290 0.25 -17.70 -0.21
CA SER A 290 -1.14 -17.65 0.19
C SER A 290 -2.09 -17.56 -1.02
N TYR A 291 -2.82 -16.46 -1.20
CA TYR A 291 -3.67 -16.25 -2.38
C TYR A 291 -2.85 -16.13 -3.68
N GLY A 292 -1.62 -15.60 -3.59
CA GLY A 292 -0.66 -15.63 -4.71
C GLY A 292 -0.25 -17.04 -5.10
N ALA A 293 -0.08 -17.96 -4.14
CA ALA A 293 0.20 -19.38 -4.41
C ALA A 293 -1.00 -20.05 -5.11
N PHE A 294 -2.20 -19.81 -4.63
CA PHE A 294 -3.43 -20.25 -5.28
C PHE A 294 -3.51 -19.75 -6.73
N SER A 295 -3.24 -18.46 -6.94
CA SER A 295 -3.22 -17.83 -8.28
C SER A 295 -2.10 -18.39 -9.16
N THR A 296 -0.95 -18.76 -8.59
CA THR A 296 0.15 -19.44 -9.29
C THR A 296 -0.31 -20.76 -9.90
N VAL A 297 -0.97 -21.61 -9.11
CA VAL A 297 -1.46 -22.92 -9.61
C VAL A 297 -2.54 -22.71 -10.68
N ASN A 298 -3.47 -21.76 -10.48
CA ASN A 298 -4.46 -21.40 -11.50
C ASN A 298 -3.78 -20.95 -12.81
N ALA A 299 -2.80 -20.06 -12.74
CA ALA A 299 -2.06 -19.59 -13.92
C ALA A 299 -1.31 -20.74 -14.65
N MET A 300 -0.69 -21.67 -13.88
CA MET A 300 0.00 -22.83 -14.45
C MET A 300 -0.94 -23.80 -15.17
N VAL A 301 -2.19 -23.92 -14.70
CA VAL A 301 -3.21 -24.81 -15.30
C VAL A 301 -3.88 -24.14 -16.50
N HIS A 302 -4.20 -22.86 -16.40
CA HIS A 302 -5.02 -22.15 -17.41
C HIS A 302 -4.21 -21.38 -18.46
N THR A 303 -2.86 -21.32 -18.33
CA THR A 303 -2.01 -20.61 -19.28
C THR A 303 -0.76 -21.43 -19.67
N PRO A 304 -0.21 -21.24 -20.90
CA PRO A 304 1.02 -21.91 -21.33
C PRO A 304 2.28 -21.08 -21.05
N PHE A 305 2.23 -20.01 -20.26
CA PHE A 305 3.27 -18.99 -20.23
C PHE A 305 4.52 -19.42 -19.44
N PHE A 306 4.34 -20.19 -18.38
CA PHE A 306 5.40 -20.43 -17.40
C PHE A 306 5.96 -21.84 -17.49
N LYS A 307 7.27 -21.99 -17.22
CA LYS A 307 8.00 -23.27 -17.22
C LYS A 307 8.11 -23.89 -15.83
N ALA A 308 8.01 -23.07 -14.78
CA ALA A 308 8.09 -23.49 -13.39
C ALA A 308 7.18 -22.65 -12.51
N GLY A 309 6.68 -23.22 -11.41
CA GLY A 309 5.84 -22.53 -10.45
C GLY A 309 6.29 -22.77 -9.01
N ILE A 310 6.25 -21.70 -8.17
CA ILE A 310 6.49 -21.78 -6.73
C ILE A 310 5.22 -21.35 -6.02
N ALA A 311 4.50 -22.30 -5.41
CA ALA A 311 3.22 -22.08 -4.76
C ALA A 311 3.35 -22.32 -3.25
N GLY A 312 3.53 -21.25 -2.47
CA GLY A 312 3.76 -21.30 -1.03
C GLY A 312 2.46 -21.14 -0.22
N ASP A 313 2.05 -22.19 0.51
CA ASP A 313 0.97 -22.15 1.51
C ASP A 313 -0.42 -21.74 0.95
N GLY A 314 -0.75 -22.14 -0.27
CA GLY A 314 -2.03 -21.83 -0.92
C GLY A 314 -3.15 -22.79 -0.53
N ASN A 315 -4.38 -22.28 -0.48
CA ASN A 315 -5.59 -23.11 -0.48
C ASN A 315 -6.11 -23.26 -1.91
N TYR A 316 -5.84 -24.39 -2.54
CA TYR A 316 -6.06 -24.58 -3.97
C TYR A 316 -7.47 -25.05 -4.32
N ASN A 317 -8.19 -25.68 -3.39
CA ASN A 317 -9.55 -26.14 -3.60
C ASN A 317 -10.55 -25.27 -2.84
N ARG A 318 -11.23 -24.37 -3.54
CA ARG A 318 -12.19 -23.42 -2.95
C ARG A 318 -13.45 -24.09 -2.42
N THR A 319 -13.75 -25.29 -2.87
CA THR A 319 -14.89 -26.05 -2.31
C THR A 319 -14.67 -26.42 -0.83
N LEU A 320 -13.42 -26.38 -0.34
CA LEU A 320 -13.09 -26.59 1.08
C LEU A 320 -13.28 -25.32 1.94
N THR A 321 -13.55 -24.18 1.30
CA THR A 321 -13.90 -22.92 1.98
C THR A 321 -15.30 -22.46 1.55
N PRO A 322 -16.37 -23.25 1.79
CA PRO A 322 -17.68 -23.05 1.18
C PRO A 322 -18.44 -21.83 1.68
N MET A 323 -17.94 -21.17 2.73
CA MET A 323 -18.61 -20.06 3.39
C MET A 323 -18.16 -18.67 2.92
N ALA A 324 -17.02 -18.54 2.32
CA ALA A 324 -16.44 -17.35 1.68
C ALA A 324 -14.93 -17.51 1.54
N PHE A 325 -14.30 -16.69 0.68
CA PHE A 325 -12.85 -16.54 0.61
C PHE A 325 -12.50 -15.18 -0.02
N GLN A 326 -11.46 -14.53 0.46
CA GLN A 326 -11.05 -13.19 -0.02
C GLN A 326 -12.23 -12.22 -0.09
N SER A 327 -12.48 -11.57 -1.22
CA SER A 327 -13.65 -10.70 -1.45
C SER A 327 -14.90 -11.46 -1.91
N GLU A 328 -14.80 -12.77 -2.18
CA GLU A 328 -15.97 -13.61 -2.47
C GLU A 328 -16.80 -13.85 -1.21
N ARG A 329 -17.99 -13.26 -1.18
CA ARG A 329 -18.92 -13.35 -0.04
C ARG A 329 -20.08 -14.29 -0.27
N ARG A 330 -20.31 -14.71 -1.51
CA ARG A 330 -21.33 -15.70 -1.86
C ARG A 330 -20.89 -17.08 -1.37
N LEU A 331 -21.83 -17.85 -0.88
CA LEU A 331 -21.59 -19.21 -0.43
C LEU A 331 -21.38 -20.14 -1.62
N LEU A 332 -20.73 -21.29 -1.42
CA LEU A 332 -20.50 -22.28 -2.48
C LEU A 332 -21.78 -22.63 -3.28
N TRP A 333 -22.92 -22.77 -2.61
CA TRP A 333 -24.18 -23.11 -3.27
C TRP A 333 -24.87 -21.93 -3.95
N GLU A 334 -24.43 -20.71 -3.72
CA GLU A 334 -24.88 -19.48 -4.41
C GLU A 334 -24.06 -19.17 -5.66
N ALA A 335 -22.76 -19.53 -5.63
CA ALA A 335 -21.78 -19.26 -6.70
C ALA A 335 -20.97 -20.51 -7.08
N ARG A 336 -21.65 -21.66 -7.21
CA ARG A 336 -21.01 -22.97 -7.41
C ARG A 336 -19.98 -22.98 -8.54
N ASP A 337 -20.34 -22.38 -9.68
CA ASP A 337 -19.48 -22.39 -10.86
C ASP A 337 -18.17 -21.61 -10.62
N VAL A 338 -18.23 -20.51 -9.88
CA VAL A 338 -17.06 -19.72 -9.49
C VAL A 338 -16.14 -20.56 -8.58
N TYR A 339 -16.71 -21.20 -7.56
CA TYR A 339 -15.92 -22.05 -6.65
C TYR A 339 -15.24 -23.22 -7.36
N LEU A 340 -15.92 -23.81 -8.35
CA LEU A 340 -15.38 -24.93 -9.12
C LEU A 340 -14.31 -24.47 -10.11
N SER A 341 -14.56 -23.40 -10.87
CA SER A 341 -13.62 -22.88 -11.88
C SER A 341 -12.32 -22.43 -11.22
N MET A 342 -12.41 -21.77 -10.07
CA MET A 342 -11.24 -21.32 -9.30
C MET A 342 -10.51 -22.45 -8.54
N SER A 343 -10.91 -23.72 -8.68
CA SER A 343 -10.28 -24.89 -8.01
C SER A 343 -9.51 -25.72 -9.03
N PRO A 344 -8.24 -25.39 -9.34
CA PRO A 344 -7.43 -26.03 -10.37
C PRO A 344 -7.04 -27.45 -10.02
#